data_2a944ed34066db8fec460d7a0a40dd2f
#
_entry.id   2a944ed34066db8fec460d7a0a40dd2f
#
_cell.length_a   1.000
_cell.length_b   1.000
_cell.length_c   1.000
_cell.angle_alpha   90.00
_cell.angle_beta   90.00
_cell.angle_gamma   90.00
#
_symmetry.space_group_name_H-M   'P 1'
#
loop_
_entity.id
_entity.type
_entity.pdbx_description
1 polymer ?
#
loop_
_entity_poly.entity_id
_entity_poly.type
_entity_poly.pdbx_seq_one_letter_code
_entity_poly.pdbx_strand_id
1 'polypeptide(L)'
;MTEVNEFMRENTSWFNKLIRNYPEIKNTIEFKKENYIHSENTTFKVNKLNLVIITLINLILFLSILLLSKKCIYHFEVKHIIGLAISVFLLLIIFRKLITHLKNIFQIQLNENFIKINEMKYTWFEIKDTYLVYELQNRRTILHLIIEKNKNEFEKFNLLNFKLNDDYFCNQIESFKNEKRK
;
A
#
# COMPACT_ATOMS: atom_id res chain seq x y z
N MET A 1 20.66 10.08 -7.52
CA MET A 1 19.58 10.98 -7.02
C MET A 1 18.84 11.74 -8.11
N THR A 2 19.47 12.12 -9.20
CA THR A 2 18.81 12.78 -10.35
C THR A 2 17.78 11.87 -11.04
N GLU A 3 18.11 10.62 -11.33
CA GLU A 3 17.26 9.67 -12.06
C GLU A 3 15.97 9.31 -11.28
N VAL A 4 16.07 9.05 -9.97
CA VAL A 4 14.89 8.77 -9.14
C VAL A 4 13.97 9.99 -9.00
N ASN A 5 14.55 11.20 -8.99
CA ASN A 5 13.77 12.44 -8.99
C ASN A 5 12.99 12.60 -10.30
N GLU A 6 13.60 12.25 -11.42
CA GLU A 6 12.97 12.30 -12.75
C GLU A 6 11.83 11.26 -12.84
N PHE A 7 12.10 10.01 -12.46
CA PHE A 7 11.08 8.97 -12.34
C PHE A 7 9.88 9.41 -11.50
N MET A 8 10.14 10.02 -10.33
CA MET A 8 9.05 10.49 -9.46
C MET A 8 8.29 11.68 -10.06
N ARG A 9 8.95 12.60 -10.76
CA ARG A 9 8.28 13.71 -11.45
C ARG A 9 7.34 13.20 -12.54
N GLU A 10 7.74 12.19 -13.29
CA GLU A 10 6.90 11.59 -14.33
C GLU A 10 5.68 10.90 -13.74
N ASN A 11 5.87 10.17 -12.63
CA ASN A 11 4.85 9.36 -11.97
C ASN A 11 4.03 10.11 -10.88
N THR A 12 4.28 11.40 -10.68
CA THR A 12 3.48 12.24 -9.77
C THR A 12 2.17 12.64 -10.46
N SER A 13 1.07 12.70 -9.68
CA SER A 13 -0.24 13.10 -10.19
C SER A 13 -0.18 14.49 -10.83
N TRP A 14 -0.97 14.71 -11.91
CA TRP A 14 -1.03 16.00 -12.59
C TRP A 14 -1.40 17.16 -11.64
N PHE A 15 -2.25 16.89 -10.63
CA PHE A 15 -2.66 17.88 -9.64
C PHE A 15 -1.47 18.32 -8.78
N ASN A 16 -0.65 17.38 -8.29
CA ASN A 16 0.56 17.70 -7.53
C ASN A 16 1.60 18.44 -8.37
N LYS A 17 1.69 18.11 -9.68
CA LYS A 17 2.53 18.87 -10.63
C LYS A 17 2.05 20.31 -10.76
N LEU A 18 0.74 20.52 -10.85
CA LEU A 18 0.12 21.85 -10.99
C LEU A 18 0.41 22.75 -9.78
N ILE A 19 0.31 22.23 -8.56
CA ILE A 19 0.58 22.98 -7.32
C ILE A 19 2.06 22.97 -6.91
N ARG A 20 2.94 22.44 -7.77
CA ARG A 20 4.39 22.29 -7.52
C ARG A 20 4.71 21.56 -6.22
N ASN A 21 3.84 20.65 -5.80
CA ASN A 21 4.03 19.81 -4.63
C ASN A 21 4.74 18.51 -5.03
N TYR A 22 6.05 18.54 -5.01
CA TYR A 22 6.86 17.37 -5.33
C TYR A 22 7.08 16.51 -4.09
N PRO A 23 7.17 15.18 -4.24
CA PRO A 23 7.41 14.26 -3.14
C PRO A 23 8.81 14.46 -2.54
N GLU A 24 8.92 14.31 -1.23
CA GLU A 24 10.19 14.22 -0.53
C GLU A 24 10.78 12.82 -0.72
N ILE A 25 12.03 12.75 -1.19
CA ILE A 25 12.74 11.49 -1.48
C ILE A 25 13.94 11.40 -0.55
N LYS A 26 14.01 10.29 0.21
CA LYS A 26 15.14 9.97 1.09
C LYS A 26 15.72 8.62 0.70
N ASN A 27 17.04 8.55 0.54
CA ASN A 27 17.70 7.28 0.39
C ASN A 27 17.65 6.49 1.71
N THR A 28 17.40 5.18 1.65
CA THR A 28 17.32 4.34 2.86
C THR A 28 18.61 4.36 3.66
N ILE A 29 19.76 4.63 3.04
CA ILE A 29 21.06 4.77 3.71
C ILE A 29 21.09 5.94 4.71
N GLU A 30 20.28 7.00 4.50
CA GLU A 30 20.21 8.15 5.41
C GLU A 30 19.67 7.77 6.79
N PHE A 31 18.95 6.66 6.90
CA PHE A 31 18.40 6.13 8.14
C PHE A 31 19.31 5.13 8.84
N LYS A 32 20.47 4.80 8.24
CA LYS A 32 21.36 3.77 8.76
C LYS A 32 21.96 4.17 10.11
N LYS A 33 21.82 3.28 11.10
CA LYS A 33 22.46 3.39 12.41
C LYS A 33 23.66 2.43 12.49
N GLU A 34 24.79 2.90 13.01
CA GLU A 34 26.05 2.16 13.04
C GLU A 34 25.97 0.84 13.83
N ASN A 35 25.19 0.79 14.90
CA ASN A 35 25.09 -0.36 15.81
C ASN A 35 23.74 -1.07 15.71
N TYR A 36 23.14 -1.11 14.52
CA TYR A 36 21.86 -1.76 14.34
C TYR A 36 22.00 -3.28 14.27
N ILE A 37 21.36 -3.97 15.21
CA ILE A 37 21.29 -5.45 15.22
C ILE A 37 20.08 -5.84 14.37
N HIS A 38 20.31 -6.48 13.24
CA HIS A 38 19.24 -6.97 12.39
C HIS A 38 18.76 -8.36 12.82
N SER A 39 17.53 -8.68 12.46
CA SER A 39 17.00 -10.03 12.60
C SER A 39 17.18 -10.79 11.28
N GLU A 40 17.53 -12.09 11.35
CA GLU A 40 17.78 -12.93 10.17
C GLU A 40 16.63 -12.95 9.16
N ASN A 41 15.39 -12.83 9.65
CA ASN A 41 14.19 -12.76 8.81
C ASN A 41 13.20 -11.78 9.41
N THR A 42 12.81 -10.78 8.63
CA THR A 42 11.83 -9.79 9.05
C THR A 42 10.63 -9.77 8.11
N THR A 43 9.42 -9.82 8.66
CA THR A 43 8.18 -9.77 7.90
C THR A 43 7.31 -8.61 8.37
N PHE A 44 7.03 -7.67 7.50
CA PHE A 44 6.10 -6.57 7.71
C PHE A 44 4.73 -6.95 7.12
N LYS A 45 3.68 -6.89 7.92
CA LYS A 45 2.31 -7.22 7.50
C LYS A 45 1.40 -6.01 7.62
N VAL A 46 0.45 -5.92 6.70
CA VAL A 46 -0.61 -4.92 6.77
C VAL A 46 -1.50 -5.16 7.99
N ASN A 47 -1.90 -4.08 8.64
CA ASN A 47 -2.89 -4.14 9.71
C ASN A 47 -4.27 -4.46 9.14
N LYS A 48 -4.72 -5.70 9.33
CA LYS A 48 -6.03 -6.18 8.84
C LYS A 48 -7.22 -5.63 9.65
N LEU A 49 -6.99 -5.03 10.81
CA LEU A 49 -8.07 -4.59 11.70
C LEU A 49 -9.01 -3.58 11.01
N ASN A 50 -8.44 -2.58 10.33
CA ASN A 50 -9.23 -1.59 9.60
C ASN A 50 -10.10 -2.23 8.50
N LEU A 51 -9.57 -3.26 7.82
CA LEU A 51 -10.30 -4.00 6.80
C LEU A 51 -11.50 -4.73 7.40
N VAL A 52 -11.30 -5.42 8.52
CA VAL A 52 -12.36 -6.14 9.24
C VAL A 52 -13.45 -5.17 9.71
N ILE A 53 -13.08 -4.02 10.28
CA ILE A 53 -14.03 -3.00 10.74
C ILE A 53 -14.85 -2.47 9.57
N ILE A 54 -14.24 -2.09 8.45
CA ILE A 54 -14.95 -1.61 7.27
C ILE A 54 -15.90 -2.68 6.73
N THR A 55 -15.49 -3.94 6.72
CA THR A 55 -16.32 -5.06 6.27
C THR A 55 -17.53 -5.26 7.18
N LEU A 56 -17.36 -5.18 8.50
CA LEU A 56 -18.44 -5.29 9.47
C LEU A 56 -19.44 -4.14 9.32
N ILE A 57 -18.97 -2.90 9.19
CA ILE A 57 -19.85 -1.73 8.98
C ILE A 57 -20.69 -1.92 7.71
N ASN A 58 -20.05 -2.35 6.60
CA ASN A 58 -20.75 -2.58 5.34
C ASN A 58 -21.77 -3.72 5.45
N LEU A 59 -21.46 -4.78 6.21
CA LEU A 59 -22.39 -5.88 6.46
C LEU A 59 -23.61 -5.41 7.28
N ILE A 60 -23.41 -4.59 8.31
CA ILE A 60 -24.49 -4.02 9.14
C ILE A 60 -25.39 -3.14 8.28
N LEU A 61 -24.82 -2.26 7.45
CA LEU A 61 -25.58 -1.42 6.52
C LEU A 61 -26.41 -2.26 5.55
N PHE A 62 -25.85 -3.33 5.00
CA PHE A 62 -26.56 -4.25 4.11
C PHE A 62 -27.74 -4.93 4.81
N LEU A 63 -27.53 -5.47 6.02
CA LEU A 63 -28.58 -6.09 6.82
C LEU A 63 -29.68 -5.08 7.15
N SER A 64 -29.35 -3.84 7.45
CA SER A 64 -30.31 -2.76 7.70
C SER A 64 -31.17 -2.47 6.47
N ILE A 65 -30.57 -2.43 5.28
CA ILE A 65 -31.30 -2.23 4.01
C ILE A 65 -32.22 -3.42 3.72
N LEU A 66 -31.78 -4.66 3.97
CA LEU A 66 -32.60 -5.87 3.82
C LEU A 66 -33.81 -5.87 4.75
N LEU A 67 -33.64 -5.44 6.01
CA LEU A 67 -34.74 -5.36 6.99
C LEU A 67 -35.75 -4.28 6.60
N LEU A 68 -35.30 -3.14 6.08
CA LEU A 68 -36.16 -2.09 5.56
C LEU A 68 -36.91 -2.56 4.31
N SER A 69 -36.26 -3.31 3.41
CA SER A 69 -36.87 -3.83 2.20
C SER A 69 -37.97 -4.88 2.49
N LYS A 70 -37.83 -5.68 3.57
CA LYS A 70 -38.89 -6.61 3.98
C LYS A 70 -40.25 -5.92 4.27
N LYS A 71 -40.24 -4.72 4.88
CA LYS A 71 -41.47 -3.92 5.08
C LYS A 71 -42.07 -3.44 3.76
N CYS A 72 -41.27 -3.32 2.70
CA CYS A 72 -41.67 -2.82 1.39
C CYS A 72 -42.18 -3.91 0.45
N ILE A 73 -41.88 -5.19 0.70
CA ILE A 73 -42.30 -6.33 -0.14
C ILE A 73 -43.83 -6.51 -0.10
N TYR A 74 -44.53 -6.06 0.97
CA TYR A 74 -45.97 -6.13 1.08
C TYR A 74 -46.74 -5.04 0.28
N HIS A 75 -46.05 -3.99 -0.20
CA HIS A 75 -46.59 -2.97 -1.09
C HIS A 75 -45.66 -2.81 -2.29
N PHE A 76 -45.98 -3.53 -3.38
CA PHE A 76 -45.17 -3.57 -4.62
C PHE A 76 -45.29 -2.23 -5.37
N GLU A 77 -44.49 -1.23 -5.00
CA GLU A 77 -44.35 0.00 -5.76
C GLU A 77 -42.98 0.02 -6.50
N VAL A 78 -42.98 0.58 -7.70
CA VAL A 78 -41.76 0.70 -8.57
C VAL A 78 -40.56 1.30 -7.82
N LYS A 79 -40.81 2.22 -6.89
CA LYS A 79 -39.75 2.85 -6.03
C LYS A 79 -38.98 1.79 -5.22
N HIS A 80 -39.61 0.70 -4.81
CA HIS A 80 -38.98 -0.35 -4.00
C HIS A 80 -38.08 -1.25 -4.85
N ILE A 81 -38.45 -1.49 -6.11
CA ILE A 81 -37.62 -2.24 -7.07
C ILE A 81 -36.33 -1.45 -7.36
N ILE A 82 -36.47 -0.14 -7.58
CA ILE A 82 -35.31 0.74 -7.82
C ILE A 82 -34.40 0.77 -6.58
N GLY A 83 -34.94 0.89 -5.38
CA GLY A 83 -34.18 0.87 -4.13
C GLY A 83 -33.42 -0.45 -3.93
N LEU A 84 -34.05 -1.57 -4.24
CA LEU A 84 -33.42 -2.90 -4.18
C LEU A 84 -32.29 -3.03 -5.20
N ALA A 85 -32.49 -2.59 -6.43
CA ALA A 85 -31.49 -2.63 -7.49
C ALA A 85 -30.24 -1.79 -7.12
N ILE A 86 -30.44 -0.59 -6.57
CA ILE A 86 -29.34 0.27 -6.10
C ILE A 86 -28.60 -0.42 -4.94
N SER A 87 -29.30 -1.05 -4.02
CA SER A 87 -28.69 -1.75 -2.87
C SER A 87 -27.82 -2.92 -3.31
N VAL A 88 -28.32 -3.73 -4.26
CA VAL A 88 -27.56 -4.85 -4.84
C VAL A 88 -26.31 -4.34 -5.58
N PHE A 89 -26.45 -3.25 -6.34
CA PHE A 89 -25.30 -2.65 -7.06
C PHE A 89 -24.23 -2.14 -6.10
N LEU A 90 -24.61 -1.44 -5.04
CA LEU A 90 -23.67 -0.99 -4.00
C LEU A 90 -22.97 -2.17 -3.32
N LEU A 91 -23.71 -3.25 -3.05
CA LEU A 91 -23.15 -4.47 -2.46
C LEU A 91 -22.10 -5.11 -3.36
N LEU A 92 -22.34 -5.18 -4.67
CA LEU A 92 -21.37 -5.69 -5.64
C LEU A 92 -20.08 -4.85 -5.66
N ILE A 93 -20.20 -3.52 -5.57
CA ILE A 93 -19.03 -2.62 -5.49
C ILE A 93 -18.22 -2.89 -4.22
N ILE A 94 -18.90 -3.01 -3.07
CA ILE A 94 -18.28 -3.29 -1.77
C ILE A 94 -17.58 -4.65 -1.80
N PHE A 95 -18.23 -5.67 -2.32
CA PHE A 95 -17.71 -7.03 -2.42
C PHE A 95 -16.48 -7.08 -3.35
N ARG A 96 -16.53 -6.39 -4.48
CA ARG A 96 -15.38 -6.25 -5.39
C ARG A 96 -14.19 -5.59 -4.70
N LYS A 97 -14.41 -4.50 -3.96
CA LYS A 97 -13.36 -3.85 -3.15
C LYS A 97 -12.79 -4.79 -2.10
N LEU A 98 -13.66 -5.54 -1.41
CA LEU A 98 -13.23 -6.50 -0.40
C LEU A 98 -12.35 -7.61 -1.00
N ILE A 99 -12.76 -8.21 -2.12
CA ILE A 99 -11.96 -9.24 -2.81
C ILE A 99 -10.62 -8.68 -3.25
N THR A 100 -10.60 -7.46 -3.80
CA THR A 100 -9.35 -6.79 -4.20
C THR A 100 -8.43 -6.57 -2.99
N HIS A 101 -8.98 -6.16 -1.85
CA HIS A 101 -8.22 -6.00 -0.62
C HIS A 101 -7.76 -7.34 -0.01
N LEU A 102 -8.56 -8.40 -0.10
CA LEU A 102 -8.18 -9.74 0.39
C LEU A 102 -7.11 -10.39 -0.49
N LYS A 103 -7.18 -10.19 -1.81
CA LYS A 103 -6.14 -10.67 -2.74
C LYS A 103 -4.82 -9.92 -2.55
N ASN A 104 -4.87 -8.64 -2.23
CA ASN A 104 -3.70 -7.83 -1.95
C ASN A 104 -3.32 -7.95 -0.47
N ILE A 105 -2.98 -9.16 -0.01
CA ILE A 105 -2.30 -9.35 1.28
C ILE A 105 -0.88 -8.80 1.11
N PHE A 106 -0.76 -7.48 1.20
CA PHE A 106 0.52 -6.83 1.14
C PHE A 106 1.37 -7.29 2.32
N GLN A 107 2.47 -7.93 2.01
CA GLN A 107 3.50 -8.27 2.97
C GLN A 107 4.86 -7.96 2.36
N ILE A 108 5.77 -7.50 3.20
CA ILE A 108 7.17 -7.31 2.84
C ILE A 108 7.95 -8.30 3.67
N GLN A 109 8.72 -9.15 3.02
CA GLN A 109 9.64 -10.10 3.65
C GLN A 109 11.06 -9.68 3.30
N LEU A 110 11.87 -9.51 4.31
CA LEU A 110 13.31 -9.24 4.20
C LEU A 110 14.06 -10.42 4.76
N ASN A 111 15.05 -10.90 4.06
CA ASN A 111 16.03 -11.85 4.55
C ASN A 111 17.38 -11.62 3.88
N GLU A 112 18.38 -12.41 4.24
CA GLU A 112 19.75 -12.29 3.72
C GLU A 112 19.86 -12.34 2.19
N ASN A 113 18.92 -12.99 1.49
CA ASN A 113 19.06 -13.24 0.06
C ASN A 113 18.18 -12.33 -0.81
N PHE A 114 17.06 -11.83 -0.26
CA PHE A 114 16.08 -11.10 -1.06
C PHE A 114 15.18 -10.18 -0.22
N ILE A 115 14.58 -9.22 -0.89
CA ILE A 115 13.37 -8.54 -0.49
C ILE A 115 12.22 -9.08 -1.33
N LYS A 116 11.15 -9.53 -0.68
CA LYS A 116 9.91 -9.93 -1.34
C LYS A 116 8.80 -8.97 -0.95
N ILE A 117 8.16 -8.36 -1.95
CA ILE A 117 7.04 -7.45 -1.78
C ILE A 117 5.86 -8.06 -2.52
N ASN A 118 4.87 -8.54 -1.78
CA ASN A 118 3.77 -9.36 -2.31
C ASN A 118 4.29 -10.63 -2.99
N GLU A 119 4.06 -10.75 -4.29
CA GLU A 119 4.53 -11.85 -5.13
C GLU A 119 5.87 -11.57 -5.81
N MET A 120 6.30 -10.31 -5.85
CA MET A 120 7.53 -9.90 -6.49
C MET A 120 8.72 -10.12 -5.55
N LYS A 121 9.77 -10.76 -6.07
CA LYS A 121 10.99 -11.09 -5.35
C LYS A 121 12.18 -10.45 -6.04
N TYR A 122 12.99 -9.73 -5.27
CA TYR A 122 14.20 -9.05 -5.73
C TYR A 122 15.39 -9.54 -4.91
N THR A 123 16.42 -10.03 -5.57
CA THR A 123 17.69 -10.34 -4.90
C THR A 123 18.45 -9.06 -4.60
N TRP A 124 19.23 -9.03 -3.52
CA TRP A 124 20.01 -7.85 -3.16
C TRP A 124 21.04 -7.46 -4.24
N PHE A 125 21.48 -8.41 -5.06
CA PHE A 125 22.38 -8.16 -6.19
C PHE A 125 21.71 -7.41 -7.36
N GLU A 126 20.41 -7.52 -7.51
CA GLU A 126 19.64 -6.81 -8.55
C GLU A 126 19.34 -5.38 -8.15
N ILE A 127 19.39 -5.07 -6.85
CA ILE A 127 19.03 -3.79 -6.30
C ILE A 127 20.28 -2.89 -6.27
N LYS A 128 20.23 -1.81 -7.05
CA LYS A 128 21.26 -0.75 -7.01
C LYS A 128 21.05 0.12 -5.78
N ASP A 129 19.81 0.59 -5.57
CA ASP A 129 19.48 1.42 -4.42
C ASP A 129 18.01 1.34 -4.02
N THR A 130 17.67 1.89 -2.84
CA THR A 130 16.31 1.93 -2.31
C THR A 130 16.02 3.31 -1.71
N TYR A 131 14.77 3.77 -1.88
CA TYR A 131 14.36 5.10 -1.43
C TYR A 131 13.00 5.04 -0.74
N LEU A 132 12.83 5.80 0.34
CA LEU A 132 11.52 6.16 0.87
C LEU A 132 11.06 7.48 0.27
N VAL A 133 9.83 7.49 -0.18
CA VAL A 133 9.22 8.65 -0.82
C VAL A 133 7.94 9.02 -0.10
N TYR A 134 7.89 10.26 0.38
CA TYR A 134 6.75 10.84 1.06
C TYR A 134 5.99 11.73 0.07
N GLU A 135 4.88 11.22 -0.44
CA GLU A 135 4.03 11.92 -1.40
C GLU A 135 2.77 12.45 -0.70
N LEU A 136 2.52 13.76 -0.78
CA LEU A 136 1.29 14.34 -0.26
C LEU A 136 0.15 14.12 -1.26
N GLN A 137 -0.86 13.35 -0.86
CA GLN A 137 -2.05 13.09 -1.66
C GLN A 137 -3.30 13.30 -0.81
N ASN A 138 -4.21 14.18 -1.27
CA ASN A 138 -5.46 14.48 -0.57
C ASN A 138 -5.27 14.83 0.93
N ARG A 139 -4.32 15.70 1.27
CA ARG A 139 -3.94 16.12 2.62
C ARG A 139 -3.41 14.98 3.51
N ARG A 140 -3.02 13.85 2.94
CA ARG A 140 -2.39 12.74 3.67
C ARG A 140 -1.05 12.45 3.03
N THR A 141 -0.05 12.22 3.86
CA THR A 141 1.25 11.74 3.38
C THR A 141 1.15 10.25 3.12
N ILE A 142 1.44 9.86 1.89
CA ILE A 142 1.53 8.47 1.48
C ILE A 142 3.00 8.11 1.38
N LEU A 143 3.37 7.04 2.05
CA LEU A 143 4.72 6.49 2.02
C LEU A 143 4.84 5.48 0.89
N HIS A 144 5.88 5.61 0.08
CA HIS A 144 6.24 4.66 -0.96
C HIS A 144 7.66 4.16 -0.77
N LEU A 145 7.89 2.89 -1.06
CA LEU A 145 9.22 2.34 -1.28
C LEU A 145 9.51 2.33 -2.78
N ILE A 146 10.65 2.86 -3.18
CA ILE A 146 11.17 2.73 -4.53
C ILE A 146 12.39 1.84 -4.49
N ILE A 147 12.41 0.85 -5.37
CA ILE A 147 13.55 -0.01 -5.64
C ILE A 147 14.14 0.39 -6.98
N GLU A 148 15.40 0.81 -6.98
CA GLU A 148 16.21 1.05 -8.17
C GLU A 148 17.01 -0.22 -8.50
N LYS A 149 16.79 -0.76 -9.69
CA LYS A 149 17.53 -1.92 -10.19
C LYS A 149 18.80 -1.51 -10.95
N ASN A 150 19.72 -2.45 -11.12
CA ASN A 150 21.00 -2.21 -11.80
C ASN A 150 20.87 -1.71 -13.26
N LYS A 151 19.70 -1.86 -13.88
CA LYS A 151 19.43 -1.41 -15.25
C LYS A 151 18.75 -0.04 -15.33
N ASN A 152 18.81 0.76 -14.26
CA ASN A 152 18.08 2.02 -14.12
C ASN A 152 16.56 1.85 -14.26
N GLU A 153 16.04 0.67 -13.89
CA GLU A 153 14.62 0.40 -13.79
C GLU A 153 14.17 0.72 -12.36
N PHE A 154 13.03 1.39 -12.25
CA PHE A 154 12.45 1.78 -10.97
C PHE A 154 11.12 1.08 -10.75
N GLU A 155 10.92 0.57 -9.54
CA GLU A 155 9.64 0.03 -9.11
C GLU A 155 9.13 0.74 -7.85
N LYS A 156 7.86 1.14 -7.87
CA LYS A 156 7.21 1.92 -6.81
C LYS A 156 6.17 1.07 -6.09
N PHE A 157 6.30 0.95 -4.78
CA PHE A 157 5.40 0.21 -3.90
C PHE A 157 4.74 1.15 -2.88
N ASN A 158 3.42 1.10 -2.79
CA ASN A 158 2.66 1.89 -1.83
C ASN A 158 2.67 1.21 -0.46
N LEU A 159 3.16 1.92 0.57
CA LEU A 159 3.28 1.44 1.95
C LEU A 159 2.17 1.97 2.88
N LEU A 160 1.15 2.64 2.35
CA LEU A 160 0.11 3.34 3.14
C LEU A 160 -0.55 2.46 4.22
N ASN A 161 -0.72 1.17 3.94
CA ASN A 161 -1.40 0.24 4.84
C ASN A 161 -0.47 -0.42 5.85
N PHE A 162 0.82 -0.16 5.78
CA PHE A 162 1.80 -0.66 6.74
C PHE A 162 1.95 0.34 7.89
N LYS A 163 1.91 -0.16 9.11
CA LYS A 163 2.36 0.60 10.28
C LYS A 163 3.87 0.40 10.42
N LEU A 164 4.63 1.06 9.56
CA LEU A 164 6.09 1.00 9.59
C LEU A 164 6.63 2.06 10.53
N ASN A 165 7.70 1.71 11.23
CA ASN A 165 8.65 2.68 11.74
C ASN A 165 9.72 2.81 10.66
N ASP A 166 9.83 3.99 10.05
CA ASP A 166 10.67 4.24 8.88
C ASP A 166 12.15 3.96 9.19
N ASP A 167 12.63 4.37 10.35
CA ASP A 167 13.99 4.08 10.82
C ASP A 167 14.26 2.59 10.90
N TYR A 168 13.33 1.84 11.54
CA TYR A 168 13.49 0.40 11.70
C TYR A 168 13.48 -0.30 10.34
N PHE A 169 12.54 0.05 9.47
CA PHE A 169 12.38 -0.54 8.15
C PHE A 169 13.60 -0.30 7.27
N CYS A 170 14.07 0.96 7.19
CA CYS A 170 15.25 1.31 6.41
C CYS A 170 16.54 0.66 6.94
N ASN A 171 16.71 0.61 8.27
CA ASN A 171 17.86 -0.07 8.85
C ASN A 171 17.89 -1.56 8.53
N GLN A 172 16.71 -2.24 8.51
CA GLN A 172 16.63 -3.65 8.08
C GLN A 172 17.04 -3.80 6.61
N ILE A 173 16.54 -2.96 5.71
CA ILE A 173 16.91 -2.98 4.29
C ILE A 173 18.42 -2.80 4.13
N GLU A 174 18.98 -1.76 4.75
CA GLU A 174 20.41 -1.44 4.60
C GLU A 174 21.32 -2.48 5.25
N SER A 175 20.91 -3.16 6.32
CA SER A 175 21.70 -4.23 6.94
C SER A 175 21.88 -5.39 5.95
N PHE A 176 20.79 -5.89 5.37
CA PHE A 176 20.86 -6.99 4.39
C PHE A 176 21.58 -6.61 3.10
N LYS A 177 21.35 -5.38 2.60
CA LYS A 177 21.99 -4.87 1.40
C LYS A 177 23.53 -4.75 1.55
N ASN A 178 23.99 -4.31 2.72
CA ASN A 178 25.43 -4.15 3.00
C ASN A 178 26.16 -5.47 3.24
N GLU A 179 25.52 -6.49 3.80
CA GLU A 179 26.13 -7.81 3.99
C GLU A 179 26.49 -8.48 2.68
N LYS A 180 25.73 -8.24 1.62
CA LYS A 180 25.96 -8.83 0.30
C LYS A 180 26.90 -8.03 -0.62
N ARG A 181 27.23 -6.80 -0.24
CA ARG A 181 28.20 -5.97 -0.97
C ARG A 181 29.63 -6.13 -0.47
N LYS A 182 29.84 -6.85 0.63
CA LYS A 182 31.15 -7.28 1.13
C LYS A 182 31.55 -8.60 0.50
#